data_5e30f77f8f2db46f8e328f7dd05e3f68
#
_entry.id   5e30f77f8f2db46f8e328f7dd05e3f68
#
_cell.length_a   1.000
_cell.length_b   1.000
_cell.length_c   1.000
_cell.angle_alpha   90.00
_cell.angle_beta   90.00
_cell.angle_gamma   90.00
#
_symmetry.space_group_name_H-M   'P 1'
#
loop_
_entity.id
_entity.type
_entity.pdbx_description
1 polymer ?
#
loop_
_entity_poly.entity_id
_entity_poly.type
_entity_poly.pdbx_seq_one_letter_code
_entity_poly.pdbx_strand_id
1 'polypeptide(L)'
;MNEGVAEASERMLKGAGAFAHETPYAVGKHYRQINSSPDVYLVRVPFLNISTSETNCYLICDGDECLAVDTGAPTPEGAAPLDAAIDELGIDKARMSFFLTHLHMDHAGLIDHVAPKEAPIALSLTDFNLMAASSDAEYLRITEAQVSAEGFDCDLVYKSARYGMGIPSFKPEGRNLKFVAEGDVIVVGQTKLEVVDTAGHTPGHLALFHRGSGLLFSGDHILFAISPGLGLRLGVVDTMGVYLANLQKVCDLGISRLLHSHGEIRPDWRERVAWLKNHHCERIEQAAAYIAEHPGATGADVVKNLTWNVPQAWEDIYPAQKWCIVEGGIIILNHLIAEHRIAREPDANNIHHYTLL
;
A
#
# COMPACT_ATOMS: atom_id res chain seq x y z
N MET A 1 -2.20 -18.58 25.55
CA MET A 1 -2.42 -17.34 24.78
C MET A 1 -1.70 -16.23 25.51
N ASN A 2 -0.73 -15.59 24.88
CA ASN A 2 0.12 -14.59 25.50
C ASN A 2 -0.66 -13.28 25.72
N GLU A 3 -0.87 -12.91 26.98
CA GLU A 3 -1.47 -11.62 27.36
C GLU A 3 -0.76 -10.41 26.71
N GLY A 4 0.52 -10.49 26.41
CA GLY A 4 1.28 -9.44 25.75
C GLY A 4 0.89 -9.14 24.28
N VAL A 5 0.32 -10.10 23.56
CA VAL A 5 -0.12 -9.90 22.15
C VAL A 5 -1.48 -9.18 22.13
N ALA A 6 -2.36 -9.50 23.06
CA ALA A 6 -3.66 -8.83 23.21
C ALA A 6 -3.49 -7.37 23.64
N GLU A 7 -2.58 -7.08 24.59
CA GLU A 7 -2.27 -5.70 25.01
C GLU A 7 -1.61 -4.87 23.90
N ALA A 8 -0.74 -5.47 23.08
CA ALA A 8 -0.13 -4.79 21.94
C ALA A 8 -1.18 -4.47 20.86
N SER A 9 -2.11 -5.39 20.58
CA SER A 9 -3.24 -5.16 19.67
C SER A 9 -4.20 -4.09 20.18
N GLU A 10 -4.49 -4.09 21.49
CA GLU A 10 -5.34 -3.06 22.10
C GLU A 10 -4.69 -1.67 22.12
N ARG A 11 -3.37 -1.59 22.31
CA ARG A 11 -2.61 -0.34 22.16
C ARG A 11 -2.59 0.15 20.71
N MET A 12 -2.51 -0.74 19.73
CA MET A 12 -2.59 -0.38 18.30
C MET A 12 -3.99 0.13 17.92
N LEU A 13 -5.05 -0.53 18.39
CA LEU A 13 -6.44 -0.10 18.15
C LEU A 13 -6.78 1.21 18.90
N LYS A 14 -6.29 1.41 20.11
CA LYS A 14 -6.40 2.68 20.84
C LYS A 14 -5.53 3.78 20.21
N GLY A 15 -4.40 3.42 19.60
CA GLY A 15 -3.58 4.33 18.81
C GLY A 15 -4.32 4.85 17.56
N ALA A 16 -5.03 4.00 16.82
CA ALA A 16 -5.78 4.39 15.64
C ALA A 16 -6.91 5.41 15.92
N GLY A 17 -7.49 5.38 17.14
CA GLY A 17 -8.50 6.36 17.58
C GLY A 17 -7.94 7.66 18.16
N ALA A 18 -6.64 7.72 18.47
CA ALA A 18 -5.99 8.88 19.09
C ALA A 18 -5.33 9.83 18.07
N PHE A 19 -5.34 9.49 16.78
CA PHE A 19 -4.73 10.31 15.72
C PHE A 19 -5.62 11.46 15.21
N ALA A 20 -6.86 11.55 15.67
CA ALA A 20 -7.66 12.73 15.46
C ALA A 20 -7.12 13.86 16.38
N HIS A 21 -6.52 14.90 15.78
CA HIS A 21 -6.46 16.25 16.31
C HIS A 21 -5.21 16.81 17.03
N GLU A 22 -4.02 16.26 16.88
CA GLU A 22 -2.88 17.15 17.04
C GLU A 22 -2.36 17.56 15.66
N THR A 23 -2.66 18.80 15.26
CA THR A 23 -2.03 19.37 14.07
C THR A 23 -0.55 19.52 14.33
N PRO A 24 0.34 18.75 13.68
CA PRO A 24 1.78 18.82 13.89
C PRO A 24 2.38 20.08 13.24
N TYR A 25 1.53 20.99 12.82
CA TYR A 25 1.90 22.20 12.12
C TYR A 25 2.05 23.37 13.09
N ALA A 26 3.02 24.27 12.79
CA ALA A 26 2.99 25.58 13.39
C ALA A 26 1.62 26.22 13.13
N VAL A 27 1.09 26.96 14.10
CA VAL A 27 -0.22 27.58 14.00
C VAL A 27 -0.33 28.37 12.69
N GLY A 28 -1.33 28.04 11.86
CA GLY A 28 -1.58 28.70 10.58
C GLY A 28 -0.71 28.24 9.40
N LYS A 29 -0.07 27.07 9.48
CA LYS A 29 0.66 26.43 8.37
C LYS A 29 -0.01 25.13 7.95
N HIS A 30 0.09 24.80 6.65
CA HIS A 30 -0.44 23.55 6.08
C HIS A 30 0.67 22.53 5.80
N TYR A 31 1.89 22.79 6.27
CA TYR A 31 3.02 21.88 6.15
C TYR A 31 3.87 21.86 7.43
N ARG A 32 4.66 20.81 7.57
CA ARG A 32 5.73 20.72 8.57
C ARG A 32 7.05 20.39 7.89
N GLN A 33 8.07 21.21 8.07
CA GLN A 33 9.41 20.86 7.64
C GLN A 33 9.95 19.72 8.51
N ILE A 34 10.34 18.62 7.86
CA ILE A 34 10.82 17.42 8.53
C ILE A 34 12.29 17.11 8.27
N ASN A 35 12.88 17.78 7.29
CA ASN A 35 14.32 17.73 6.98
C ASN A 35 14.75 19.05 6.33
N SER A 36 16.03 19.43 6.45
CA SER A 36 16.58 20.69 5.92
C SER A 36 17.75 20.51 4.95
N SER A 37 18.09 19.28 4.61
CA SER A 37 19.12 18.98 3.59
C SER A 37 18.91 17.56 3.02
N PRO A 38 18.14 17.41 1.94
CA PRO A 38 17.32 18.43 1.24
C PRO A 38 16.17 18.96 2.11
N ASP A 39 15.57 20.08 1.71
CA ASP A 39 14.36 20.57 2.34
C ASP A 39 13.20 19.64 2.04
N VAL A 40 12.62 19.05 3.09
CA VAL A 40 11.46 18.14 2.98
C VAL A 40 10.33 18.63 3.87
N TYR A 41 9.19 18.81 3.26
CA TYR A 41 7.97 19.26 3.93
C TYR A 41 6.91 18.16 3.87
N LEU A 42 6.35 17.83 5.02
CA LEU A 42 5.19 16.94 5.16
C LEU A 42 3.92 17.75 5.02
N VAL A 43 3.03 17.31 4.14
CA VAL A 43 1.65 17.81 3.98
C VAL A 43 0.70 16.66 4.23
N ARG A 44 -0.22 16.81 5.18
CA ARG A 44 -1.28 15.82 5.43
C ARG A 44 -2.49 16.14 4.61
N VAL A 45 -2.85 15.20 3.74
CA VAL A 45 -3.99 15.30 2.84
C VAL A 45 -5.11 14.41 3.40
N PRO A 46 -6.16 15.00 3.99
CA PRO A 46 -7.23 14.23 4.59
C PRO A 46 -8.10 13.53 3.53
N PHE A 47 -8.57 12.35 3.87
CA PHE A 47 -9.67 11.70 3.17
C PHE A 47 -10.62 11.04 4.18
N LEU A 48 -11.92 11.18 3.94
CA LEU A 48 -12.94 10.84 4.93
C LEU A 48 -13.33 9.37 4.86
N ASN A 49 -13.65 8.79 6.05
CA ASN A 49 -14.37 7.53 6.24
C ASN A 49 -13.60 6.22 6.13
N ILE A 50 -12.27 6.22 6.18
CA ILE A 50 -11.49 4.99 6.38
C ILE A 50 -10.48 5.14 7.52
N SER A 51 -9.98 4.02 8.02
CA SER A 51 -9.14 3.96 9.22
C SER A 51 -7.81 4.72 9.13
N THR A 52 -7.34 5.02 7.93
CA THR A 52 -6.11 5.80 7.68
C THR A 52 -6.35 7.30 7.64
N SER A 53 -7.56 7.78 7.42
CA SER A 53 -8.06 9.16 7.46
C SER A 53 -7.25 10.27 6.75
N GLU A 54 -5.99 10.07 6.43
CA GLU A 54 -5.12 11.05 5.76
C GLU A 54 -3.94 10.37 5.06
N THR A 55 -3.42 11.00 4.01
CA THR A 55 -2.17 10.62 3.35
C THR A 55 -1.08 11.65 3.66
N ASN A 56 0.08 11.19 4.05
CA ASN A 56 1.30 11.98 4.16
C ASN A 56 1.91 12.16 2.77
N CYS A 57 1.72 13.33 2.18
CA CYS A 57 2.39 13.74 0.96
C CYS A 57 3.67 14.51 1.33
N TYR A 58 4.72 14.36 0.52
CA TYR A 58 5.99 15.01 0.82
C TYR A 58 6.39 15.94 -0.32
N LEU A 59 6.77 17.18 0.01
CA LEU A 59 7.36 18.13 -0.93
C LEU A 59 8.87 18.19 -0.66
N ILE A 60 9.67 17.79 -1.65
CA ILE A 60 11.14 17.80 -1.59
C ILE A 60 11.60 18.93 -2.49
N CYS A 61 12.18 19.98 -1.89
CA CYS A 61 12.57 21.18 -2.61
C CYS A 61 14.09 21.38 -2.56
N ASP A 62 14.68 21.71 -3.70
CA ASP A 62 16.10 22.06 -3.82
C ASP A 62 16.28 23.15 -4.88
N GLY A 63 16.70 24.35 -4.43
CA GLY A 63 16.69 25.56 -5.25
C GLY A 63 15.25 25.95 -5.63
N ASP A 64 15.01 26.10 -6.93
CA ASP A 64 13.70 26.48 -7.48
C ASP A 64 12.85 25.27 -7.90
N GLU A 65 13.39 24.05 -7.75
CA GLU A 65 12.70 22.81 -8.15
C GLU A 65 12.05 22.14 -6.94
N CYS A 66 10.90 21.52 -7.16
CA CYS A 66 10.19 20.76 -6.13
C CYS A 66 9.61 19.46 -6.69
N LEU A 67 9.82 18.36 -5.97
CA LEU A 67 9.20 17.06 -6.23
C LEU A 67 8.11 16.81 -5.19
N ALA A 68 6.90 16.52 -5.64
CA ALA A 68 5.86 15.99 -4.78
C ALA A 68 5.89 14.45 -4.81
N VAL A 69 6.00 13.83 -3.63
CA VAL A 69 5.86 12.39 -3.46
C VAL A 69 4.45 12.13 -2.98
N ASP A 70 3.64 11.51 -3.83
CA ASP A 70 2.20 11.34 -3.74
C ASP A 70 1.43 12.68 -3.68
N THR A 71 0.12 12.62 -3.87
CA THR A 71 -0.74 13.81 -3.93
C THR A 71 -1.99 13.72 -3.05
N GLY A 72 -2.37 12.51 -2.63
CA GLY A 72 -3.54 12.31 -1.78
C GLY A 72 -4.83 12.04 -2.55
N ALA A 73 -5.92 11.89 -1.81
CA ALA A 73 -7.24 11.55 -2.32
C ALA A 73 -7.94 12.75 -2.99
N PRO A 74 -8.71 12.54 -4.07
CA PRO A 74 -9.36 13.59 -4.87
C PRO A 74 -10.64 14.10 -4.20
N THR A 75 -10.51 14.59 -2.97
CA THR A 75 -11.61 15.22 -2.23
C THR A 75 -11.36 16.72 -2.10
N PRO A 76 -12.40 17.55 -1.98
CA PRO A 76 -12.22 18.98 -1.75
C PRO A 76 -11.41 19.28 -0.49
N GLU A 77 -11.61 18.50 0.56
CA GLU A 77 -10.90 18.58 1.83
C GLU A 77 -9.41 18.20 1.67
N GLY A 78 -9.09 17.27 0.76
CA GLY A 78 -7.73 16.85 0.44
C GLY A 78 -6.96 17.88 -0.39
N ALA A 79 -7.59 18.48 -1.39
CA ALA A 79 -6.95 19.45 -2.28
C ALA A 79 -6.48 20.71 -1.53
N ALA A 80 -7.29 21.23 -0.62
CA ALA A 80 -7.03 22.51 0.05
C ALA A 80 -5.72 22.57 0.83
N PRO A 81 -5.33 21.59 1.68
CA PRO A 81 -4.05 21.60 2.38
C PRO A 81 -2.84 21.54 1.44
N LEU A 82 -2.92 20.77 0.35
CA LEU A 82 -1.83 20.63 -0.60
C LEU A 82 -1.62 21.93 -1.39
N ASP A 83 -2.69 22.55 -1.89
CA ASP A 83 -2.64 23.86 -2.55
C ASP A 83 -2.09 24.93 -1.61
N ALA A 84 -2.61 25.00 -0.38
CA ALA A 84 -2.15 25.95 0.61
C ALA A 84 -0.66 25.79 0.96
N ALA A 85 -0.18 24.55 1.12
CA ALA A 85 1.25 24.29 1.38
C ALA A 85 2.14 24.75 0.22
N ILE A 86 1.74 24.48 -1.04
CA ILE A 86 2.45 24.93 -2.24
C ILE A 86 2.53 26.47 -2.28
N ASP A 87 1.41 27.16 -2.03
CA ASP A 87 1.34 28.61 -2.03
C ASP A 87 2.15 29.24 -0.87
N GLU A 88 2.03 28.70 0.36
CA GLU A 88 2.74 29.15 1.55
C GLU A 88 4.27 28.99 1.45
N LEU A 89 4.74 27.96 0.74
CA LEU A 89 6.14 27.70 0.45
C LEU A 89 6.64 28.52 -0.75
N GLY A 90 5.75 29.17 -1.50
CA GLY A 90 6.10 29.92 -2.71
C GLY A 90 6.61 29.04 -3.85
N ILE A 91 6.16 27.79 -3.92
CA ILE A 91 6.59 26.84 -4.93
C ILE A 91 5.98 27.21 -6.28
N ASP A 92 6.81 27.38 -7.31
CA ASP A 92 6.35 27.55 -8.68
C ASP A 92 5.87 26.21 -9.26
N LYS A 93 4.56 26.06 -9.46
CA LYS A 93 3.98 24.84 -10.02
C LYS A 93 4.57 24.46 -11.39
N ALA A 94 5.10 25.41 -12.16
CA ALA A 94 5.73 25.12 -13.44
C ALA A 94 7.10 24.41 -13.29
N ARG A 95 7.68 24.43 -12.09
CA ARG A 95 8.94 23.77 -11.74
C ARG A 95 8.75 22.54 -10.85
N MET A 96 7.51 22.10 -10.71
CA MET A 96 7.19 20.88 -9.98
C MET A 96 7.30 19.64 -10.86
N SER A 97 7.75 18.57 -10.24
CA SER A 97 7.63 17.19 -10.72
C SER A 97 6.94 16.33 -9.68
N PHE A 98 6.49 15.16 -10.06
CA PHE A 98 5.72 14.26 -9.21
C PHE A 98 6.31 12.86 -9.24
N PHE A 99 6.31 12.19 -8.11
CA PHE A 99 6.60 10.77 -7.99
C PHE A 99 5.43 10.10 -7.28
N LEU A 100 4.85 9.09 -7.93
CA LEU A 100 3.77 8.31 -7.36
C LEU A 100 4.34 6.99 -6.87
N THR A 101 4.23 6.75 -5.55
CA THR A 101 4.70 5.50 -4.94
C THR A 101 3.94 4.30 -5.50
N HIS A 102 2.65 4.48 -5.71
CA HIS A 102 1.74 3.54 -6.35
C HIS A 102 0.45 4.26 -6.80
N LEU A 103 -0.47 3.54 -7.45
CA LEU A 103 -1.62 4.16 -8.09
C LEU A 103 -2.96 3.94 -7.38
N HIS A 104 -2.97 3.85 -6.05
CA HIS A 104 -4.21 3.97 -5.32
C HIS A 104 -4.73 5.40 -5.31
N MET A 105 -6.05 5.53 -5.15
CA MET A 105 -6.77 6.81 -5.24
C MET A 105 -6.30 7.83 -4.20
N ASP A 106 -5.95 7.40 -3.02
CA ASP A 106 -5.46 8.21 -1.91
C ASP A 106 -3.97 8.61 -2.03
N HIS A 107 -3.29 8.18 -3.09
CA HIS A 107 -1.91 8.58 -3.41
C HIS A 107 -1.83 9.40 -4.71
N ALA A 108 -2.47 8.93 -5.77
CA ALA A 108 -2.40 9.53 -7.09
C ALA A 108 -3.61 10.43 -7.44
N GLY A 109 -4.63 10.46 -6.60
CA GLY A 109 -5.95 11.00 -6.96
C GLY A 109 -5.99 12.51 -7.22
N LEU A 110 -5.11 13.30 -6.61
CA LEU A 110 -5.06 14.75 -6.85
C LEU A 110 -4.12 15.16 -8.00
N ILE A 111 -3.50 14.21 -8.73
CA ILE A 111 -2.64 14.53 -9.88
C ILE A 111 -3.35 15.43 -10.90
N ASP A 112 -4.61 15.15 -11.20
CA ASP A 112 -5.38 15.96 -12.16
C ASP A 112 -5.68 17.39 -11.66
N HIS A 113 -5.63 17.59 -10.35
CA HIS A 113 -5.84 18.89 -9.72
C HIS A 113 -4.54 19.69 -9.57
N VAL A 114 -3.46 19.07 -9.04
CA VAL A 114 -2.25 19.78 -8.61
C VAL A 114 -1.18 19.88 -9.69
N ALA A 115 -1.06 18.84 -10.56
CA ALA A 115 0.02 18.77 -11.53
C ALA A 115 -0.30 19.56 -12.81
N PRO A 116 0.53 20.54 -13.22
CA PRO A 116 0.49 21.06 -14.57
C PRO A 116 0.55 19.95 -15.61
N LYS A 117 -0.06 20.15 -16.77
CA LYS A 117 -0.18 19.10 -17.79
C LYS A 117 1.18 18.60 -18.29
N GLU A 118 2.14 19.49 -18.37
CA GLU A 118 3.51 19.23 -18.84
C GLU A 118 4.45 18.74 -17.73
N ALA A 119 4.04 18.81 -16.47
CA ALA A 119 4.88 18.41 -15.34
C ALA A 119 5.25 16.93 -15.45
N PRO A 120 6.53 16.58 -15.22
CA PRO A 120 6.96 15.17 -15.20
C PRO A 120 6.29 14.42 -14.05
N ILE A 121 5.71 13.25 -14.36
CA ILE A 121 5.11 12.35 -13.39
C ILE A 121 5.83 11.01 -13.48
N ALA A 122 6.66 10.71 -12.50
CA ALA A 122 7.37 9.44 -12.38
C ALA A 122 6.49 8.41 -11.66
N LEU A 123 6.36 7.22 -12.24
CA LEU A 123 5.51 6.14 -11.73
C LEU A 123 5.97 4.78 -12.29
N SER A 124 5.51 3.70 -11.67
CA SER A 124 5.74 2.35 -12.16
C SER A 124 4.91 2.04 -13.41
N LEU A 125 5.55 1.44 -14.43
CA LEU A 125 4.83 0.90 -15.59
C LEU A 125 3.91 -0.26 -15.18
N THR A 126 4.30 -1.07 -14.20
CA THR A 126 3.50 -2.19 -13.71
C THR A 126 2.18 -1.72 -13.11
N ASP A 127 2.22 -0.73 -12.21
CA ASP A 127 1.00 -0.18 -11.62
C ASP A 127 0.17 0.60 -12.64
N PHE A 128 0.82 1.29 -13.58
CA PHE A 128 0.10 1.97 -14.66
C PHE A 128 -0.71 1.01 -15.52
N ASN A 129 -0.11 -0.12 -15.93
CA ASN A 129 -0.80 -1.15 -16.68
C ASN A 129 -1.92 -1.80 -15.85
N LEU A 130 -1.70 -2.01 -14.55
CA LEU A 130 -2.71 -2.55 -13.65
C LEU A 130 -3.90 -1.60 -13.49
N MET A 131 -3.66 -0.30 -13.33
CA MET A 131 -4.71 0.72 -13.28
C MET A 131 -5.57 0.69 -14.55
N ALA A 132 -4.93 0.60 -15.72
CA ALA A 132 -5.65 0.51 -17.00
C ALA A 132 -6.46 -0.79 -17.12
N ALA A 133 -5.89 -1.92 -16.69
CA ALA A 133 -6.53 -3.23 -16.77
C ALA A 133 -7.67 -3.41 -15.74
N SER A 134 -7.55 -2.82 -14.56
CA SER A 134 -8.50 -3.05 -13.45
C SER A 134 -9.93 -2.58 -13.72
N SER A 135 -10.12 -1.70 -14.71
CA SER A 135 -11.45 -1.29 -15.21
C SER A 135 -12.01 -2.19 -16.32
N ASP A 136 -11.22 -3.17 -16.81
CA ASP A 136 -11.63 -4.08 -17.88
C ASP A 136 -12.56 -5.17 -17.33
N ALA A 137 -13.68 -5.41 -18.02
CA ALA A 137 -14.64 -6.44 -17.65
C ALA A 137 -14.02 -7.85 -17.65
N GLU A 138 -13.06 -8.11 -18.53
CA GLU A 138 -12.34 -9.39 -18.58
C GLU A 138 -11.42 -9.57 -17.37
N TYR A 139 -10.73 -8.52 -16.93
CA TYR A 139 -9.93 -8.56 -15.71
C TYR A 139 -10.79 -8.91 -14.50
N LEU A 140 -11.95 -8.25 -14.35
CA LEU A 140 -12.89 -8.51 -13.26
C LEU A 140 -13.40 -9.95 -13.32
N ARG A 141 -13.76 -10.46 -14.53
CA ARG A 141 -14.21 -11.84 -14.71
C ARG A 141 -13.15 -12.88 -14.32
N ILE A 142 -11.88 -12.63 -14.66
CA ILE A 142 -10.79 -13.55 -14.28
C ILE A 142 -10.55 -13.51 -12.77
N THR A 143 -10.59 -12.33 -12.15
CA THR A 143 -10.47 -12.19 -10.70
C THR A 143 -11.61 -12.92 -9.97
N GLU A 144 -12.84 -12.78 -10.49
CA GLU A 144 -14.00 -13.51 -10.00
C GLU A 144 -13.79 -15.04 -10.08
N ALA A 145 -13.30 -15.53 -11.22
CA ALA A 145 -13.02 -16.95 -11.41
C ALA A 145 -11.94 -17.47 -10.44
N GLN A 146 -10.90 -16.68 -10.16
CA GLN A 146 -9.89 -17.04 -9.16
C GLN A 146 -10.49 -17.17 -7.76
N VAL A 147 -11.29 -16.19 -7.34
CA VAL A 147 -11.91 -16.17 -6.01
C VAL A 147 -12.92 -17.31 -5.87
N SER A 148 -13.72 -17.58 -6.93
CA SER A 148 -14.69 -18.69 -6.96
C SER A 148 -14.00 -20.05 -6.91
N ALA A 149 -12.86 -20.21 -7.58
CA ALA A 149 -12.07 -21.44 -7.53
C ALA A 149 -11.56 -21.76 -6.12
N GLU A 150 -11.40 -20.77 -5.26
CA GLU A 150 -11.05 -20.98 -3.84
C GLU A 150 -12.27 -21.32 -2.96
N GLY A 151 -13.50 -21.40 -3.53
CA GLY A 151 -14.73 -21.72 -2.81
C GLY A 151 -15.42 -20.51 -2.18
N PHE A 152 -15.08 -19.27 -2.60
CA PHE A 152 -15.77 -18.06 -2.15
C PHE A 152 -16.92 -17.68 -3.09
N ASP A 153 -17.89 -16.96 -2.54
CA ASP A 153 -18.99 -16.39 -3.31
C ASP A 153 -18.48 -15.24 -4.22
N CYS A 154 -18.77 -15.34 -5.51
CA CYS A 154 -18.40 -14.35 -6.52
C CYS A 154 -19.04 -12.96 -6.32
N ASP A 155 -20.19 -12.87 -5.65
CA ASP A 155 -20.81 -11.60 -5.26
C ASP A 155 -19.84 -10.66 -4.49
N LEU A 156 -18.82 -11.24 -3.85
CA LEU A 156 -17.80 -10.50 -3.12
C LEU A 156 -16.97 -9.60 -4.03
N VAL A 157 -16.59 -10.06 -5.23
CA VAL A 157 -15.81 -9.28 -6.22
C VAL A 157 -16.61 -8.07 -6.69
N TYR A 158 -17.87 -8.25 -7.05
CA TYR A 158 -18.72 -7.15 -7.49
C TYR A 158 -19.03 -6.14 -6.38
N LYS A 159 -19.22 -6.61 -5.16
CA LYS A 159 -19.41 -5.70 -4.02
C LYS A 159 -18.15 -4.87 -3.73
N SER A 160 -16.96 -5.45 -3.88
CA SER A 160 -15.69 -4.74 -3.67
C SER A 160 -15.42 -3.70 -4.76
N ALA A 161 -15.78 -3.96 -6.02
CA ALA A 161 -15.62 -3.02 -7.12
C ALA A 161 -16.33 -1.68 -6.87
N ARG A 162 -17.41 -1.67 -6.07
CA ARG A 162 -18.09 -0.43 -5.65
C ARG A 162 -17.27 0.43 -4.69
N TYR A 163 -16.20 -0.08 -4.12
CA TYR A 163 -15.32 0.63 -3.19
C TYR A 163 -14.04 1.15 -3.85
N GLY A 164 -14.04 1.36 -5.16
CA GLY A 164 -12.95 2.01 -5.87
C GLY A 164 -12.05 1.10 -6.69
N MET A 165 -12.28 -0.22 -6.70
CA MET A 165 -11.61 -1.09 -7.65
C MET A 165 -12.09 -0.78 -9.07
N GLY A 166 -11.12 -0.67 -10.00
CA GLY A 166 -11.41 -0.41 -11.41
C GLY A 166 -11.68 1.05 -11.75
N ILE A 167 -11.47 2.00 -10.83
CA ILE A 167 -11.53 3.43 -11.11
C ILE A 167 -10.10 3.94 -11.28
N PRO A 168 -9.72 4.49 -12.44
CA PRO A 168 -8.41 5.12 -12.63
C PRO A 168 -8.21 6.27 -11.61
N SER A 169 -7.06 6.31 -10.96
CA SER A 169 -6.75 7.34 -9.96
C SER A 169 -6.63 8.73 -10.56
N PHE A 170 -6.22 8.82 -11.84
CA PHE A 170 -6.10 10.07 -12.59
C PHE A 170 -6.24 9.80 -14.10
N LYS A 171 -6.31 10.87 -14.90
CA LYS A 171 -6.40 10.81 -16.38
C LYS A 171 -5.01 10.93 -17.00
N PRO A 172 -4.48 9.84 -17.59
CA PRO A 172 -3.11 9.83 -18.13
C PRO A 172 -2.96 10.55 -19.48
N GLU A 173 -4.05 10.81 -20.22
CA GLU A 173 -4.00 11.29 -21.60
C GLU A 173 -3.34 12.67 -21.69
N GLY A 174 -2.26 12.73 -22.49
CA GLY A 174 -1.49 13.94 -22.75
C GLY A 174 -0.68 14.43 -21.55
N ARG A 175 -0.45 13.61 -20.53
CA ARG A 175 0.46 13.84 -19.41
C ARG A 175 1.89 13.45 -19.76
N ASN A 176 2.87 14.08 -19.13
CA ASN A 176 4.29 13.78 -19.28
C ASN A 176 4.70 12.65 -18.32
N LEU A 177 4.28 11.42 -18.64
CA LEU A 177 4.59 10.24 -17.82
C LEU A 177 6.04 9.80 -18.00
N LYS A 178 6.71 9.46 -16.91
CA LYS A 178 8.06 8.91 -16.83
C LYS A 178 8.00 7.57 -16.12
N PHE A 179 8.08 6.49 -16.86
CA PHE A 179 8.12 5.16 -16.25
C PHE A 179 9.51 4.92 -15.66
N VAL A 180 9.53 4.57 -14.38
CA VAL A 180 10.75 4.34 -13.60
C VAL A 180 10.70 2.99 -12.90
N ALA A 181 11.88 2.46 -12.57
CA ALA A 181 12.08 1.18 -11.93
C ALA A 181 13.24 1.24 -10.93
N GLU A 182 13.48 0.16 -10.20
CA GLU A 182 14.59 0.06 -9.23
C GLU A 182 15.93 0.44 -9.87
N GLY A 183 16.67 1.30 -9.19
CA GLY A 183 17.97 1.81 -9.60
C GLY A 183 17.92 3.09 -10.43
N ASP A 184 16.75 3.51 -10.92
CA ASP A 184 16.60 4.82 -11.53
C ASP A 184 16.81 5.94 -10.50
N VAL A 185 17.16 7.12 -10.97
CA VAL A 185 17.44 8.28 -10.12
C VAL A 185 16.53 9.43 -10.51
N ILE A 186 15.74 9.91 -9.56
CA ILE A 186 14.98 11.15 -9.68
C ILE A 186 15.88 12.30 -9.18
N VAL A 187 15.97 13.37 -9.95
CA VAL A 187 16.77 14.56 -9.63
C VAL A 187 15.86 15.75 -9.37
N VAL A 188 16.12 16.46 -8.28
CA VAL A 188 15.45 17.70 -7.89
C VAL A 188 16.56 18.70 -7.55
N GLY A 189 16.81 19.71 -8.37
CA GLY A 189 17.97 20.58 -8.21
C GLY A 189 19.29 19.78 -8.23
N GLN A 190 19.95 19.68 -7.10
CA GLN A 190 21.17 18.86 -6.91
C GLN A 190 20.88 17.56 -6.12
N THR A 191 19.71 17.46 -5.53
CA THR A 191 19.30 16.30 -4.75
C THR A 191 19.00 15.11 -5.67
N LYS A 192 19.58 13.96 -5.33
CA LYS A 192 19.41 12.69 -6.05
C LYS A 192 18.66 11.69 -5.16
N LEU A 193 17.58 11.15 -5.68
CA LEU A 193 16.71 10.20 -5.01
C LEU A 193 16.71 8.90 -5.81
N GLU A 194 17.13 7.79 -5.20
CA GLU A 194 17.14 6.47 -5.84
C GLU A 194 15.76 5.85 -5.77
N VAL A 195 15.29 5.29 -6.88
CA VAL A 195 14.06 4.50 -6.94
C VAL A 195 14.35 3.11 -6.39
N VAL A 196 13.56 2.67 -5.43
CA VAL A 196 13.65 1.35 -4.77
C VAL A 196 12.36 0.59 -5.03
N ASP A 197 12.45 -0.61 -5.59
CA ASP A 197 11.32 -1.52 -5.70
C ASP A 197 10.89 -2.00 -4.31
N THR A 198 9.66 -1.73 -3.96
CA THR A 198 9.00 -2.14 -2.72
C THR A 198 7.66 -2.82 -3.01
N ALA A 199 7.60 -3.56 -4.13
CA ALA A 199 6.43 -4.33 -4.52
C ALA A 199 5.90 -5.23 -3.40
N GLY A 200 4.60 -5.43 -3.38
CA GLY A 200 3.86 -6.23 -2.40
C GLY A 200 2.49 -5.65 -2.14
N HIS A 201 2.38 -4.43 -1.62
CA HIS A 201 1.11 -3.71 -1.46
C HIS A 201 0.42 -3.53 -2.83
N THR A 202 1.16 -3.03 -3.81
CA THR A 202 0.87 -3.20 -5.24
C THR A 202 2.05 -3.87 -5.95
N PRO A 203 1.85 -4.51 -7.11
CA PRO A 203 2.94 -5.14 -7.86
C PRO A 203 4.00 -4.18 -8.37
N GLY A 204 3.64 -2.92 -8.57
CA GLY A 204 4.53 -1.88 -9.05
C GLY A 204 4.85 -0.82 -7.99
N HIS A 205 4.64 -1.11 -6.71
CA HIS A 205 4.93 -0.18 -5.63
C HIS A 205 6.41 0.19 -5.58
N LEU A 206 6.69 1.50 -5.54
CA LEU A 206 8.03 2.07 -5.51
C LEU A 206 8.21 2.98 -4.30
N ALA A 207 9.43 3.03 -3.79
CA ALA A 207 9.87 3.98 -2.78
C ALA A 207 10.98 4.89 -3.33
N LEU A 208 11.23 6.04 -2.70
CA LEU A 208 12.36 6.89 -2.98
C LEU A 208 13.33 6.93 -1.81
N PHE A 209 14.61 6.76 -2.09
CA PHE A 209 15.67 6.77 -1.08
C PHE A 209 16.67 7.90 -1.32
N HIS A 210 16.79 8.82 -0.37
CA HIS A 210 17.86 9.81 -0.35
C HIS A 210 19.03 9.28 0.47
N ARG A 211 20.04 8.75 -0.21
CA ARG A 211 21.21 8.11 0.44
C ARG A 211 21.96 9.05 1.35
N GLY A 212 22.09 10.32 1.00
CA GLY A 212 22.86 11.31 1.76
C GLY A 212 22.32 11.58 3.17
N SER A 213 21.00 11.61 3.36
CA SER A 213 20.35 11.80 4.66
C SER A 213 19.76 10.52 5.25
N GLY A 214 19.77 9.42 4.49
CA GLY A 214 19.16 8.15 4.89
C GLY A 214 17.62 8.20 4.97
N LEU A 215 16.97 9.11 4.27
CA LEU A 215 15.51 9.21 4.23
C LEU A 215 14.93 8.24 3.20
N LEU A 216 13.97 7.41 3.61
CA LEU A 216 13.17 6.58 2.72
C LEU A 216 11.71 7.03 2.73
N PHE A 217 11.21 7.47 1.57
CA PHE A 217 9.79 7.71 1.31
C PHE A 217 9.16 6.39 0.89
N SER A 218 8.56 5.70 1.83
CA SER A 218 8.23 4.28 1.69
C SER A 218 6.82 4.00 1.15
N GLY A 219 6.04 5.03 0.87
CA GLY A 219 4.64 4.82 0.50
C GLY A 219 3.92 3.92 1.51
N ASP A 220 3.14 2.98 1.00
CA ASP A 220 2.37 2.00 1.77
C ASP A 220 3.10 0.68 2.01
N HIS A 221 4.40 0.63 1.74
CA HIS A 221 5.19 -0.58 2.00
C HIS A 221 5.27 -0.94 3.50
N ILE A 222 5.42 0.07 4.36
CA ILE A 222 5.47 -0.09 5.83
C ILE A 222 4.54 0.93 6.47
N LEU A 223 3.48 0.46 7.12
CA LEU A 223 2.50 1.27 7.84
C LEU A 223 2.46 0.87 9.31
N PHE A 224 2.15 1.81 10.19
CA PHE A 224 2.11 1.58 11.64
C PHE A 224 0.70 1.35 12.17
N ALA A 225 -0.30 2.04 11.64
CA ALA A 225 -1.67 1.92 12.10
C ALA A 225 -2.32 0.58 11.71
N ILE A 226 -1.97 0.08 10.52
CA ILE A 226 -2.50 -1.18 9.97
C ILE A 226 -1.34 -1.99 9.35
N SER A 227 -1.55 -3.29 9.14
CA SER A 227 -0.73 -4.06 8.20
C SER A 227 -1.13 -3.64 6.79
N PRO A 228 -0.16 -3.29 5.91
CA PRO A 228 -0.49 -3.01 4.51
C PRO A 228 -1.29 -4.17 3.90
N GLY A 229 -2.37 -3.84 3.19
CA GLY A 229 -3.09 -4.84 2.40
C GLY A 229 -2.21 -5.29 1.24
N LEU A 230 -2.12 -6.58 1.02
CA LEU A 230 -1.45 -7.13 -0.16
C LEU A 230 -2.53 -7.51 -1.17
N GLY A 231 -2.49 -6.90 -2.36
CA GLY A 231 -3.53 -7.11 -3.36
C GLY A 231 -3.31 -8.40 -4.17
N LEU A 232 -4.35 -9.21 -4.32
CA LEU A 232 -4.37 -10.30 -5.29
C LEU A 232 -4.41 -9.70 -6.71
N ARG A 233 -3.39 -9.98 -7.52
CA ARG A 233 -3.30 -9.42 -8.88
C ARG A 233 -3.00 -10.51 -9.89
N LEU A 234 -3.63 -10.39 -11.06
CA LEU A 234 -3.43 -11.34 -12.16
C LEU A 234 -1.96 -11.34 -12.61
N GLY A 235 -1.41 -12.53 -12.78
CA GLY A 235 -0.04 -12.74 -13.26
C GLY A 235 1.04 -12.61 -12.16
N VAL A 236 0.71 -12.27 -10.93
CA VAL A 236 1.66 -12.28 -9.80
C VAL A 236 1.54 -13.59 -9.05
N VAL A 237 2.62 -14.37 -9.05
CA VAL A 237 2.61 -15.74 -8.50
C VAL A 237 2.76 -15.75 -6.99
N ASP A 238 3.69 -14.95 -6.44
CA ASP A 238 4.04 -14.93 -5.02
C ASP A 238 4.19 -13.51 -4.47
N THR A 239 3.07 -12.83 -4.29
CA THR A 239 3.04 -11.48 -3.70
C THR A 239 3.61 -11.47 -2.28
N MET A 240 3.33 -12.51 -1.47
CA MET A 240 3.79 -12.58 -0.08
C MET A 240 5.32 -12.71 0.00
N GLY A 241 5.91 -13.61 -0.77
CA GLY A 241 7.36 -13.77 -0.80
C GLY A 241 8.07 -12.50 -1.28
N VAL A 242 7.55 -11.84 -2.31
CA VAL A 242 8.06 -10.56 -2.79
C VAL A 242 8.00 -9.49 -1.70
N TYR A 243 6.86 -9.37 -1.01
CA TYR A 243 6.69 -8.40 0.08
C TYR A 243 7.67 -8.65 1.23
N LEU A 244 7.79 -9.90 1.70
CA LEU A 244 8.71 -10.29 2.77
C LEU A 244 10.19 -10.02 2.40
N ALA A 245 10.58 -10.30 1.15
CA ALA A 245 11.90 -9.99 0.63
C ALA A 245 12.16 -8.47 0.59
N ASN A 246 11.18 -7.68 0.16
CA ASN A 246 11.28 -6.22 0.13
C ASN A 246 11.30 -5.59 1.53
N LEU A 247 10.62 -6.15 2.51
CA LEU A 247 10.78 -5.75 3.91
C LEU A 247 12.23 -5.96 4.40
N GLN A 248 12.88 -7.06 3.99
CA GLN A 248 14.29 -7.29 4.32
C GLN A 248 15.20 -6.29 3.56
N LYS A 249 14.98 -6.09 2.26
CA LYS A 249 15.71 -5.11 1.45
C LYS A 249 15.73 -3.73 2.11
N VAL A 250 14.58 -3.27 2.59
CA VAL A 250 14.47 -1.97 3.29
C VAL A 250 15.35 -1.92 4.55
N CYS A 251 15.44 -3.02 5.32
CA CYS A 251 16.34 -3.10 6.47
C CYS A 251 17.83 -2.94 6.07
N ASP A 252 18.19 -3.44 4.89
CA ASP A 252 19.58 -3.49 4.41
C ASP A 252 20.04 -2.20 3.73
N LEU A 253 19.11 -1.28 3.39
CA LEU A 253 19.42 0.00 2.71
C LEU A 253 20.19 1.02 3.57
N GLY A 254 20.29 0.83 4.88
CA GLY A 254 20.95 1.78 5.77
C GLY A 254 20.11 3.04 6.04
N ILE A 255 18.80 2.89 6.13
CA ILE A 255 17.84 3.95 6.39
C ILE A 255 18.04 4.50 7.80
N SER A 256 18.07 5.84 7.92
CA SER A 256 18.05 6.55 9.19
C SER A 256 16.63 6.90 9.62
N ARG A 257 15.76 7.21 8.67
CA ARG A 257 14.37 7.61 8.92
C ARG A 257 13.44 7.13 7.83
N LEU A 258 12.32 6.51 8.25
CA LEU A 258 11.25 6.07 7.38
C LEU A 258 10.14 7.14 7.32
N LEU A 259 9.74 7.50 6.10
CA LEU A 259 8.69 8.47 5.80
C LEU A 259 7.57 7.72 5.06
N HIS A 260 6.58 7.27 5.82
CA HIS A 260 5.47 6.45 5.31
C HIS A 260 4.22 7.30 5.03
N SER A 261 3.24 6.73 4.33
CA SER A 261 2.12 7.51 3.79
C SER A 261 0.98 7.76 4.78
N HIS A 262 0.84 7.04 5.88
CA HIS A 262 -0.34 7.18 6.75
C HIS A 262 0.03 7.27 8.22
N GLY A 263 -0.48 8.32 8.90
CA GLY A 263 -0.31 8.53 10.33
C GLY A 263 1.02 9.20 10.74
N GLU A 264 1.34 9.17 12.03
CA GLU A 264 2.52 9.83 12.57
C GLU A 264 3.82 9.13 12.18
N ILE A 265 4.84 9.92 11.80
CA ILE A 265 6.19 9.41 11.50
C ILE A 265 6.83 8.93 12.80
N ARG A 266 7.22 7.65 12.84
CA ARG A 266 7.75 6.99 14.03
C ARG A 266 9.19 6.55 13.84
N PRO A 267 10.01 6.56 14.93
CA PRO A 267 11.40 6.13 14.87
C PRO A 267 11.58 4.61 14.94
N ASP A 268 10.61 3.86 15.46
CA ASP A 268 10.64 2.41 15.72
C ASP A 268 10.29 1.56 14.48
N TRP A 269 10.72 2.02 13.30
CA TRP A 269 10.37 1.36 12.05
C TRP A 269 10.97 -0.05 11.89
N ARG A 270 12.14 -0.31 12.51
CA ARG A 270 12.76 -1.64 12.47
C ARG A 270 11.96 -2.66 13.27
N GLU A 271 11.48 -2.27 14.44
CA GLU A 271 10.57 -3.05 15.27
C GLU A 271 9.26 -3.30 14.52
N ARG A 272 8.78 -2.29 13.78
CA ARG A 272 7.58 -2.45 12.95
C ARG A 272 7.80 -3.44 11.81
N VAL A 273 8.93 -3.40 11.11
CA VAL A 273 9.26 -4.38 10.07
C VAL A 273 9.34 -5.78 10.65
N ALA A 274 10.00 -5.96 11.79
CA ALA A 274 10.07 -7.26 12.46
C ALA A 274 8.66 -7.77 12.83
N TRP A 275 7.80 -6.89 13.33
CA TRP A 275 6.41 -7.24 13.62
C TRP A 275 5.64 -7.65 12.36
N LEU A 276 5.75 -6.91 11.25
CA LEU A 276 5.09 -7.23 9.98
C LEU A 276 5.53 -8.60 9.47
N LYS A 277 6.83 -8.88 9.48
CA LYS A 277 7.35 -10.20 9.08
C LYS A 277 6.77 -11.32 9.94
N ASN A 278 6.83 -11.20 11.25
CA ASN A 278 6.28 -12.20 12.16
C ASN A 278 4.78 -12.41 11.97
N HIS A 279 4.04 -11.33 11.82
CA HIS A 279 2.60 -11.34 11.60
C HIS A 279 2.18 -12.11 10.34
N HIS A 280 2.93 -11.97 9.24
CA HIS A 280 2.67 -12.74 8.02
C HIS A 280 3.16 -14.18 8.15
N CYS A 281 4.35 -14.41 8.73
CA CYS A 281 4.87 -15.77 8.97
C CYS A 281 3.92 -16.59 9.86
N GLU A 282 3.39 -16.00 10.93
CA GLU A 282 2.40 -16.68 11.79
C GLU A 282 1.17 -17.15 11.02
N ARG A 283 0.64 -16.34 10.11
CA ARG A 283 -0.52 -16.72 9.27
C ARG A 283 -0.17 -17.78 8.23
N ILE A 284 1.03 -17.72 7.65
CA ILE A 284 1.53 -18.74 6.74
C ILE A 284 1.60 -20.10 7.47
N GLU A 285 2.15 -20.13 8.69
CA GLU A 285 2.21 -21.35 9.48
C GLU A 285 0.83 -21.84 9.95
N GLN A 286 -0.09 -20.93 10.29
CA GLN A 286 -1.47 -21.31 10.59
C GLN A 286 -2.15 -21.98 9.41
N ALA A 287 -1.96 -21.45 8.17
CA ALA A 287 -2.52 -22.05 6.96
C ALA A 287 -1.97 -23.45 6.70
N ALA A 288 -0.65 -23.62 6.79
CA ALA A 288 0.00 -24.92 6.63
C ALA A 288 -0.50 -25.95 7.68
N ALA A 289 -0.60 -25.52 8.94
CA ALA A 289 -1.10 -26.38 10.03
C ALA A 289 -2.56 -26.79 9.81
N TYR A 290 -3.43 -25.85 9.41
CA TYR A 290 -4.83 -26.14 9.13
C TYR A 290 -4.97 -27.15 7.99
N ILE A 291 -4.19 -27.00 6.89
CA ILE A 291 -4.20 -27.93 5.75
C ILE A 291 -3.71 -29.31 6.18
N ALA A 292 -2.69 -29.41 7.07
CA ALA A 292 -2.20 -30.67 7.59
C ALA A 292 -3.27 -31.42 8.41
N GLU A 293 -4.06 -30.69 9.19
CA GLU A 293 -5.14 -31.26 10.01
C GLU A 293 -6.40 -31.56 9.19
N HIS A 294 -6.59 -30.87 8.04
CA HIS A 294 -7.79 -30.97 7.18
C HIS A 294 -7.39 -31.19 5.71
N PRO A 295 -6.76 -32.34 5.36
CA PRO A 295 -6.39 -32.63 3.97
C PRO A 295 -7.61 -32.57 3.03
N GLY A 296 -7.50 -31.84 1.94
CA GLY A 296 -8.61 -31.61 1.01
C GLY A 296 -9.50 -30.40 1.36
N ALA A 297 -9.13 -29.59 2.36
CA ALA A 297 -9.83 -28.33 2.63
C ALA A 297 -9.78 -27.39 1.41
N THR A 298 -10.84 -26.62 1.20
CA THR A 298 -10.88 -25.57 0.19
C THR A 298 -10.10 -24.34 0.64
N GLY A 299 -9.76 -23.43 -0.29
CA GLY A 299 -9.15 -22.16 0.07
C GLY A 299 -10.03 -21.34 1.04
N ALA A 300 -11.34 -21.37 0.82
CA ALA A 300 -12.30 -20.69 1.71
C ALA A 300 -12.31 -21.29 3.12
N ASP A 301 -12.17 -22.64 3.25
CA ASP A 301 -12.06 -23.27 4.57
C ASP A 301 -10.79 -22.83 5.29
N VAL A 302 -9.66 -22.83 4.60
CA VAL A 302 -8.40 -22.37 5.18
C VAL A 302 -8.49 -20.92 5.63
N VAL A 303 -8.86 -20.02 4.72
CA VAL A 303 -8.87 -18.56 4.98
C VAL A 303 -9.81 -18.17 6.11
N LYS A 304 -11.00 -18.79 6.20
CA LYS A 304 -11.97 -18.53 7.28
C LYS A 304 -11.48 -18.99 8.65
N ASN A 305 -10.53 -19.92 8.69
CA ASN A 305 -9.99 -20.47 9.94
C ASN A 305 -8.64 -19.88 10.34
N LEU A 306 -8.08 -18.92 9.58
CA LEU A 306 -6.92 -18.14 10.01
C LEU A 306 -7.32 -17.08 11.03
N THR A 307 -6.35 -16.66 11.86
CA THR A 307 -6.54 -15.55 12.79
C THR A 307 -6.46 -14.21 12.06
N TRP A 308 -7.59 -13.55 11.92
CA TRP A 308 -7.69 -12.19 11.41
C TRP A 308 -7.97 -11.23 12.58
N ASN A 309 -7.37 -10.03 12.55
CA ASN A 309 -7.59 -9.01 13.59
C ASN A 309 -8.96 -8.32 13.40
N VAL A 310 -10.00 -9.12 13.31
CA VAL A 310 -11.39 -8.70 13.09
C VAL A 310 -12.25 -9.35 14.17
N PRO A 311 -12.93 -8.58 15.03
CA PRO A 311 -13.72 -9.13 16.12
C PRO A 311 -15.08 -9.71 15.70
N GLN A 312 -15.54 -9.41 14.47
CA GLN A 312 -16.83 -9.84 13.94
C GLN A 312 -16.79 -11.30 13.47
N ALA A 313 -17.93 -11.98 13.52
CA ALA A 313 -18.13 -13.24 12.82
C ALA A 313 -18.01 -13.05 11.31
N TRP A 314 -17.65 -14.11 10.59
CA TRP A 314 -17.41 -14.04 9.14
C TRP A 314 -18.56 -13.39 8.36
N GLU A 315 -19.80 -13.69 8.73
CA GLU A 315 -21.01 -13.20 8.08
C GLU A 315 -21.18 -11.69 8.24
N ASP A 316 -20.75 -11.14 9.40
CA ASP A 316 -20.93 -9.76 9.80
C ASP A 316 -19.78 -8.83 9.37
N ILE A 317 -18.70 -9.40 8.79
CA ILE A 317 -17.57 -8.61 8.30
C ILE A 317 -18.03 -7.75 7.12
N TYR A 318 -17.71 -6.46 7.16
CA TYR A 318 -18.03 -5.53 6.09
C TYR A 318 -17.37 -5.95 4.76
N PRO A 319 -18.06 -5.84 3.60
CA PRO A 319 -17.59 -6.40 2.32
C PRO A 319 -16.17 -6.00 1.90
N ALA A 320 -15.77 -4.73 2.06
CA ALA A 320 -14.42 -4.29 1.70
C ALA A 320 -13.35 -4.92 2.59
N GLN A 321 -13.61 -5.05 3.90
CA GLN A 321 -12.70 -5.71 4.83
C GLN A 321 -12.64 -7.23 4.58
N LYS A 322 -13.79 -7.85 4.27
CA LYS A 322 -13.87 -9.26 3.88
C LYS A 322 -13.05 -9.51 2.61
N TRP A 323 -13.11 -8.59 1.65
CA TRP A 323 -12.30 -8.65 0.43
C TRP A 323 -10.79 -8.67 0.75
N CYS A 324 -10.30 -7.76 1.60
CA CYS A 324 -8.90 -7.73 2.02
C CYS A 324 -8.46 -9.06 2.69
N ILE A 325 -9.35 -9.69 3.48
CA ILE A 325 -9.11 -10.99 4.10
C ILE A 325 -8.99 -12.09 3.04
N VAL A 326 -9.90 -12.11 2.07
CA VAL A 326 -9.89 -13.11 0.99
C VAL A 326 -8.63 -12.97 0.14
N GLU A 327 -8.30 -11.75 -0.31
CA GLU A 327 -7.06 -11.50 -1.05
C GLU A 327 -5.83 -11.97 -0.26
N GLY A 328 -5.71 -11.52 0.99
CA GLY A 328 -4.60 -11.88 1.86
C GLY A 328 -4.48 -13.39 2.10
N GLY A 329 -5.60 -14.08 2.23
CA GLY A 329 -5.63 -15.53 2.40
C GLY A 329 -5.20 -16.27 1.14
N ILE A 330 -5.69 -15.88 -0.03
CA ILE A 330 -5.27 -16.48 -1.32
C ILE A 330 -3.78 -16.25 -1.57
N ILE A 331 -3.27 -15.08 -1.24
CA ILE A 331 -1.84 -14.75 -1.34
C ILE A 331 -0.99 -15.66 -0.43
N ILE A 332 -1.45 -15.97 0.78
CA ILE A 332 -0.79 -16.93 1.67
C ILE A 332 -0.77 -18.34 1.06
N LEU A 333 -1.88 -18.79 0.49
CA LEU A 333 -1.94 -20.09 -0.19
C LEU A 333 -1.01 -20.15 -1.40
N ASN A 334 -0.98 -19.11 -2.22
CA ASN A 334 -0.07 -19.01 -3.36
C ASN A 334 1.41 -19.02 -2.92
N HIS A 335 1.74 -18.38 -1.81
CA HIS A 335 3.09 -18.41 -1.22
C HIS A 335 3.49 -19.82 -0.79
N LEU A 336 2.62 -20.52 -0.07
CA LEU A 336 2.88 -21.91 0.33
C LEU A 336 3.04 -22.84 -0.88
N ILE A 337 2.33 -22.60 -1.99
CA ILE A 337 2.53 -23.33 -3.25
C ILE A 337 3.89 -23.00 -3.85
N ALA A 338 4.28 -21.72 -3.89
CA ALA A 338 5.58 -21.27 -4.40
C ALA A 338 6.75 -21.84 -3.60
N GLU A 339 6.57 -22.03 -2.29
CA GLU A 339 7.54 -22.71 -1.41
C GLU A 339 7.49 -24.25 -1.50
N HIS A 340 6.66 -24.83 -2.34
CA HIS A 340 6.46 -26.30 -2.46
C HIS A 340 6.07 -26.98 -1.13
N ARG A 341 5.30 -26.30 -0.30
CA ARG A 341 4.82 -26.81 1.00
C ARG A 341 3.44 -27.46 0.90
N ILE A 342 2.64 -27.02 -0.05
CA ILE A 342 1.28 -27.54 -0.30
C ILE A 342 1.06 -27.81 -1.79
N ALA A 343 0.20 -28.78 -2.09
CA ALA A 343 -0.35 -29.02 -3.42
C ALA A 343 -1.76 -28.46 -3.52
N ARG A 344 -2.16 -28.04 -4.72
CA ARG A 344 -3.51 -27.55 -5.05
C ARG A 344 -4.06 -28.33 -6.21
N GLU A 345 -5.22 -28.97 -6.03
CA GLU A 345 -5.91 -29.75 -7.06
C GLU A 345 -7.37 -29.29 -7.19
N PRO A 346 -7.88 -29.04 -8.41
CA PRO A 346 -9.28 -28.70 -8.61
C PRO A 346 -10.14 -29.96 -8.57
N ASP A 347 -11.36 -29.86 -8.05
CA ASP A 347 -12.42 -30.87 -8.17
C ASP A 347 -13.20 -30.77 -9.51
N ALA A 348 -14.24 -31.56 -9.66
CA ALA A 348 -15.09 -31.57 -10.86
C ALA A 348 -15.84 -30.25 -11.10
N ASN A 349 -15.97 -29.39 -10.08
CA ASN A 349 -16.58 -28.06 -10.12
C ASN A 349 -15.55 -26.95 -10.25
N ASN A 350 -14.27 -27.30 -10.46
CA ASN A 350 -13.14 -26.38 -10.48
C ASN A 350 -12.88 -25.66 -9.13
N ILE A 351 -13.29 -26.25 -8.01
CA ILE A 351 -12.94 -25.76 -6.68
C ILE A 351 -11.61 -26.36 -6.26
N HIS A 352 -10.72 -25.52 -5.78
CA HIS A 352 -9.38 -25.89 -5.33
C HIS A 352 -9.41 -26.57 -3.96
N HIS A 353 -8.73 -27.71 -3.86
CA HIS A 353 -8.50 -28.44 -2.62
C HIS A 353 -7.00 -28.53 -2.34
N TYR A 354 -6.65 -28.41 -1.07
CA TYR A 354 -5.27 -28.31 -0.62
C TYR A 354 -4.83 -29.51 0.21
N THR A 355 -3.58 -29.95 -0.02
CA THR A 355 -2.91 -31.00 0.77
C THR A 355 -1.48 -30.56 1.07
N LEU A 356 -0.94 -31.04 2.21
CA LEU A 356 0.46 -30.83 2.55
C LEU A 356 1.35 -31.71 1.64
N LEU A 357 2.52 -31.20 1.23
CA LEU A 357 3.53 -31.93 0.47
C LEU A 357 4.57 -32.59 1.36
#